data_28e5af7445d4c71972344e8fe9b49c65
#
_entry.id   28e5af7445d4c71972344e8fe9b49c65
#
_cell.length_a   1.000
_cell.length_b   1.000
_cell.length_c   1.000
_cell.angle_alpha   90.00
_cell.angle_beta   90.00
_cell.angle_gamma   90.00
#
_symmetry.space_group_name_H-M   'P 1'
#
loop_
_entity.id
_entity.type
_entity.pdbx_description
1 polymer ?
#
loop_
_entity_poly.entity_id
_entity_poly.type
_entity_poly.pdbx_seq_one_letter_code
_entity_poly.pdbx_strand_id
1 'polypeptide(L)'
;MLTRLSLLFLLFVTPVLKAQQSTTPPAASPAAPVQTTPPLPPATIAAMDETQLRTKLASDETKLKDWPALGRYRDANAQLPPPAANENRVVFMGDSITDNWAKDPSNFFPGKPYIGRGISGQTTPQMVVRFYPDVIALHPSAVILLAGTNDISGNTGVLTDDAIENDFMAMADLAVQNGIRVIFSSILPTCEARTASRPIERILGLNAWLQSYAEAHHFTYVDYYPAMLDDETNELRRSLTGDCLHPNAAGYAIMAPLAEAGIRAALAQPKPKPAAHKPAHSK
;
A
#
# COMPACT_ATOMS: atom_id res chain seq x y z
N MET A 1 -57.98 11.10 63.45
CA MET A 1 -57.72 12.42 62.86
C MET A 1 -56.23 12.43 62.49
N LEU A 2 -55.91 12.16 61.26
CA LEU A 2 -54.51 12.15 60.74
C LEU A 2 -54.37 13.34 59.80
N THR A 3 -53.57 14.29 60.21
CA THR A 3 -53.19 15.46 59.44
C THR A 3 -52.12 15.08 58.42
N ARG A 4 -52.40 15.25 57.11
CA ARG A 4 -51.43 15.06 56.01
C ARG A 4 -50.55 16.31 55.85
N LEU A 5 -49.29 16.17 56.01
CA LEU A 5 -48.29 17.19 55.72
C LEU A 5 -47.84 17.05 54.26
N SER A 6 -48.19 17.99 53.39
CA SER A 6 -47.75 18.04 52.00
C SER A 6 -46.42 18.77 51.92
N LEU A 7 -45.35 18.05 51.47
CA LEU A 7 -44.06 18.63 51.25
C LEU A 7 -43.96 19.08 49.78
N LEU A 8 -43.85 20.39 49.59
CA LEU A 8 -43.69 21.02 48.25
C LEU A 8 -42.22 21.03 47.88
N PHE A 9 -41.86 20.24 46.90
CA PHE A 9 -40.49 20.26 46.32
C PHE A 9 -40.44 21.36 45.25
N LEU A 10 -39.71 22.45 45.52
CA LEU A 10 -39.31 23.42 44.50
C LEU A 10 -38.14 22.90 43.72
N LEU A 11 -38.38 22.57 42.42
CA LEU A 11 -37.32 22.27 41.45
C LEU A 11 -36.71 23.59 40.93
N PHE A 12 -35.52 23.92 41.38
CA PHE A 12 -34.71 24.95 40.74
C PHE A 12 -34.12 24.41 39.44
N VAL A 13 -34.63 24.86 38.30
CA VAL A 13 -34.04 24.63 36.98
C VAL A 13 -32.97 25.68 36.74
N THR A 14 -31.71 25.31 36.86
CA THR A 14 -30.61 26.16 36.43
C THR A 14 -30.40 26.01 34.93
N PRO A 15 -30.30 27.09 34.14
CA PRO A 15 -29.97 26.98 32.73
C PRO A 15 -28.50 26.59 32.58
N VAL A 16 -28.25 25.41 32.00
CA VAL A 16 -26.90 25.01 31.56
C VAL A 16 -26.55 25.81 30.31
N LEU A 17 -25.71 26.82 30.48
CA LEU A 17 -25.09 27.55 29.37
C LEU A 17 -24.17 26.59 28.62
N LYS A 18 -24.58 26.10 27.43
CA LYS A 18 -23.72 25.35 26.53
C LYS A 18 -22.68 26.32 25.98
N ALA A 19 -21.47 26.23 26.49
CA ALA A 19 -20.31 26.87 25.87
C ALA A 19 -20.07 26.21 24.51
N GLN A 20 -20.28 26.95 23.41
CA GLN A 20 -19.83 26.57 22.09
C GLN A 20 -18.30 26.59 22.09
N GLN A 21 -17.70 25.43 22.16
CA GLN A 21 -16.27 25.27 21.84
C GLN A 21 -16.06 25.58 20.36
N SER A 22 -15.47 26.72 20.10
CA SER A 22 -14.92 27.07 18.78
C SER A 22 -13.78 26.09 18.47
N THR A 23 -14.03 25.10 17.60
CA THR A 23 -12.99 24.24 17.06
C THR A 23 -12.28 25.01 15.96
N THR A 24 -11.24 25.75 16.33
CA THR A 24 -10.25 26.21 15.38
C THR A 24 -9.51 24.98 14.87
N PRO A 25 -9.43 24.74 13.54
CA PRO A 25 -8.62 23.63 13.04
C PRO A 25 -7.16 23.83 13.47
N PRO A 26 -6.44 22.75 13.83
CA PRO A 26 -5.04 22.86 14.19
C PRO A 26 -4.28 23.53 13.06
N ALA A 27 -3.44 24.51 13.38
CA ALA A 27 -2.57 25.17 12.43
C ALA A 27 -1.73 24.12 11.71
N ALA A 28 -1.71 24.20 10.37
CA ALA A 28 -0.89 23.33 9.55
C ALA A 28 0.55 23.41 10.06
N SER A 29 1.12 22.25 10.40
CA SER A 29 2.51 22.12 10.77
C SER A 29 3.37 22.69 9.63
N PRO A 30 4.44 23.47 9.91
CA PRO A 30 5.29 23.96 8.83
C PRO A 30 5.84 22.77 8.04
N ALA A 31 5.65 22.82 6.72
CA ALA A 31 6.15 21.79 5.82
C ALA A 31 7.64 21.58 6.08
N ALA A 32 8.02 20.32 6.33
CA ALA A 32 9.42 19.95 6.44
C ALA A 32 10.16 20.38 5.17
N PRO A 33 11.44 20.82 5.25
CA PRO A 33 12.17 21.23 4.06
C PRO A 33 12.21 20.07 3.07
N VAL A 34 11.81 20.36 1.82
CA VAL A 34 11.89 19.42 0.70
C VAL A 34 13.34 18.95 0.60
N GLN A 35 13.59 17.71 0.97
CA GLN A 35 14.89 17.09 0.75
C GLN A 35 15.02 16.83 -0.74
N THR A 36 15.71 17.71 -1.44
CA THR A 36 16.09 17.46 -2.83
C THR A 36 17.06 16.30 -2.88
N THR A 37 16.73 15.27 -3.65
CA THR A 37 17.67 14.18 -3.97
C THR A 37 18.97 14.79 -4.47
N PRO A 38 20.13 14.43 -3.91
CA PRO A 38 21.37 14.80 -4.53
C PRO A 38 21.39 14.23 -5.95
N PRO A 39 21.77 15.00 -6.97
CA PRO A 39 21.92 14.48 -8.32
C PRO A 39 22.88 13.29 -8.27
N LEU A 40 22.59 12.24 -9.08
CA LEU A 40 23.53 11.13 -9.27
C LEU A 40 24.94 11.67 -9.45
N PRO A 41 25.93 11.17 -8.71
CA PRO A 41 27.26 11.72 -8.78
C PRO A 41 27.75 11.72 -10.24
N PRO A 42 28.30 12.83 -10.73
CA PRO A 42 28.76 12.97 -12.11
C PRO A 42 29.71 11.84 -12.58
N ALA A 43 30.40 11.22 -11.63
CA ALA A 43 31.29 10.10 -11.89
C ALA A 43 30.63 8.86 -12.51
N THR A 44 29.34 8.60 -12.24
CA THR A 44 28.64 7.43 -12.78
C THR A 44 28.34 7.57 -14.28
N ILE A 45 28.03 8.79 -14.74
CA ILE A 45 27.78 9.08 -16.15
C ILE A 45 29.11 9.23 -16.92
N ALA A 46 30.11 9.85 -16.31
CA ALA A 46 31.42 10.06 -16.92
C ALA A 46 32.24 8.76 -17.16
N ALA A 47 31.86 7.67 -16.47
CA ALA A 47 32.51 6.36 -16.64
C ALA A 47 31.82 5.47 -17.70
N MET A 48 30.72 5.90 -18.30
CA MET A 48 29.98 5.14 -19.32
C MET A 48 30.60 5.35 -20.71
N ASP A 49 30.72 4.27 -21.47
CA ASP A 49 31.02 4.37 -22.91
C ASP A 49 29.79 4.87 -23.71
N GLU A 50 30.03 5.21 -25.00
CA GLU A 50 28.97 5.77 -25.85
C GLU A 50 27.76 4.82 -26.00
N THR A 51 27.99 3.52 -26.06
CA THR A 51 26.93 2.51 -26.21
C THR A 51 26.10 2.43 -24.95
N GLN A 52 26.73 2.45 -23.79
CA GLN A 52 26.07 2.48 -22.50
C GLN A 52 25.23 3.75 -22.30
N LEU A 53 25.77 4.92 -22.71
CA LEU A 53 25.05 6.19 -22.68
C LEU A 53 23.84 6.19 -23.59
N ARG A 54 23.95 5.71 -24.84
CA ARG A 54 22.82 5.60 -25.77
C ARG A 54 21.74 4.65 -25.25
N THR A 55 22.13 3.51 -24.71
CA THR A 55 21.21 2.54 -24.12
C THR A 55 20.47 3.13 -22.92
N LYS A 56 21.21 3.82 -22.04
CA LYS A 56 20.63 4.49 -20.89
C LYS A 56 19.65 5.58 -21.32
N LEU A 57 20.03 6.44 -22.26
CA LEU A 57 19.18 7.51 -22.78
C LEU A 57 17.88 6.96 -23.36
N ALA A 58 17.94 5.95 -24.22
CA ALA A 58 16.76 5.29 -24.79
C ALA A 58 15.85 4.68 -23.70
N SER A 59 16.45 4.08 -22.66
CA SER A 59 15.72 3.57 -21.52
C SER A 59 15.02 4.68 -20.73
N ASP A 60 15.73 5.77 -20.47
CA ASP A 60 15.19 6.90 -19.72
C ASP A 60 14.09 7.64 -20.51
N GLU A 61 14.25 7.81 -21.83
CA GLU A 61 13.19 8.33 -22.71
C GLU A 61 11.93 7.44 -22.67
N THR A 62 12.10 6.12 -22.69
CA THR A 62 10.99 5.17 -22.62
C THR A 62 10.25 5.31 -21.28
N LYS A 63 11.01 5.41 -20.18
CA LYS A 63 10.44 5.63 -18.84
C LYS A 63 9.71 6.97 -18.74
N LEU A 64 10.23 8.02 -19.39
CA LEU A 64 9.56 9.34 -19.39
C LEU A 64 8.26 9.33 -20.20
N LYS A 65 8.17 8.54 -21.28
CA LYS A 65 6.96 8.42 -22.11
C LYS A 65 5.82 7.67 -21.41
N ASP A 66 6.14 6.70 -20.58
CA ASP A 66 5.19 5.92 -19.78
C ASP A 66 5.77 5.64 -18.39
N TRP A 67 5.95 6.71 -17.60
CA TRP A 67 6.56 6.64 -16.27
C TRP A 67 5.87 5.65 -15.33
N PRO A 68 4.51 5.53 -15.31
CA PRO A 68 3.83 4.54 -14.48
C PRO A 68 3.73 3.16 -15.13
N ALA A 69 4.24 2.99 -16.34
CA ALA A 69 4.14 1.77 -17.14
C ALA A 69 2.69 1.31 -17.38
N LEU A 70 1.81 2.25 -17.77
CA LEU A 70 0.39 1.99 -18.08
C LEU A 70 0.20 0.98 -19.22
N GLY A 71 1.19 0.88 -20.11
CA GLY A 71 1.20 -0.09 -21.20
C GLY A 71 1.41 -1.54 -20.75
N ARG A 72 1.99 -1.76 -19.54
CA ARG A 72 2.48 -3.09 -19.10
C ARG A 72 1.42 -4.16 -19.07
N TYR A 73 0.23 -3.85 -18.59
CA TYR A 73 -0.87 -4.81 -18.44
C TYR A 73 -2.08 -4.51 -19.33
N ARG A 74 -1.98 -3.52 -20.23
CA ARG A 74 -3.10 -3.07 -21.08
C ARG A 74 -3.79 -4.22 -21.82
N ASP A 75 -3.02 -5.02 -22.54
CA ASP A 75 -3.57 -6.11 -23.34
C ASP A 75 -4.09 -7.25 -22.47
N ALA A 76 -3.37 -7.58 -21.40
CA ALA A 76 -3.80 -8.59 -20.44
C ALA A 76 -5.08 -8.17 -19.70
N ASN A 77 -5.24 -6.88 -19.37
CA ASN A 77 -6.46 -6.35 -18.77
C ASN A 77 -7.63 -6.40 -19.73
N ALA A 78 -7.40 -6.05 -21.01
CA ALA A 78 -8.44 -6.07 -22.03
C ALA A 78 -8.95 -7.49 -22.36
N GLN A 79 -8.13 -8.52 -22.14
CA GLN A 79 -8.48 -9.92 -22.37
C GLN A 79 -9.18 -10.58 -21.17
N LEU A 80 -9.14 -9.95 -19.98
CA LEU A 80 -9.81 -10.50 -18.82
C LEU A 80 -11.32 -10.38 -18.94
N PRO A 81 -12.08 -11.49 -18.83
CA PRO A 81 -13.52 -11.41 -18.79
C PRO A 81 -13.98 -10.70 -17.51
N PRO A 82 -15.17 -10.10 -17.49
CA PRO A 82 -15.80 -9.67 -16.24
C PRO A 82 -15.82 -10.82 -15.22
N PRO A 83 -15.67 -10.54 -13.91
CA PRO A 83 -15.73 -11.59 -12.91
C PRO A 83 -17.07 -12.33 -12.99
N ALA A 84 -17.01 -13.65 -12.87
CA ALA A 84 -18.23 -14.45 -12.80
C ALA A 84 -19.02 -14.14 -11.51
N ALA A 85 -20.31 -14.44 -11.50
CA ALA A 85 -21.12 -14.33 -10.30
C ALA A 85 -20.48 -15.19 -9.19
N ASN A 86 -20.23 -14.59 -8.03
CA ASN A 86 -19.53 -15.21 -6.88
C ASN A 86 -18.02 -15.49 -7.08
N GLU A 87 -17.42 -15.04 -8.17
CA GLU A 87 -15.95 -15.02 -8.26
C GLU A 87 -15.38 -14.01 -7.25
N ASN A 88 -14.54 -14.52 -6.36
CA ASN A 88 -13.80 -13.68 -5.42
C ASN A 88 -12.45 -13.31 -6.05
N ARG A 89 -12.47 -12.56 -7.16
CA ARG A 89 -11.27 -12.04 -7.80
C ARG A 89 -10.47 -11.21 -6.81
N VAL A 90 -9.16 -11.46 -6.73
CA VAL A 90 -8.23 -10.66 -5.92
C VAL A 90 -7.11 -10.17 -6.80
N VAL A 91 -6.79 -8.89 -6.71
CA VAL A 91 -5.63 -8.30 -7.38
C VAL A 91 -4.49 -8.15 -6.40
N PHE A 92 -3.32 -8.64 -6.77
CA PHE A 92 -2.06 -8.42 -6.08
C PHE A 92 -1.34 -7.25 -6.77
N MET A 93 -1.45 -6.08 -6.18
CA MET A 93 -0.80 -4.86 -6.66
C MET A 93 0.53 -4.69 -5.95
N GLY A 94 1.60 -4.45 -6.71
CA GLY A 94 2.91 -4.31 -6.09
C GLY A 94 4.06 -4.07 -7.07
N ASP A 95 5.25 -4.30 -6.59
CA ASP A 95 6.52 -4.11 -7.28
C ASP A 95 7.11 -5.44 -7.82
N SER A 96 8.46 -5.55 -7.82
CA SER A 96 9.18 -6.74 -8.29
C SER A 96 8.87 -7.99 -7.47
N ILE A 97 8.54 -7.86 -6.20
CA ILE A 97 8.21 -9.01 -5.36
C ILE A 97 6.91 -9.65 -5.85
N THR A 98 5.89 -8.85 -6.13
CA THR A 98 4.63 -9.30 -6.72
C THR A 98 4.81 -9.75 -8.18
N ASP A 99 5.60 -9.02 -8.99
CA ASP A 99 5.87 -9.33 -10.39
C ASP A 99 6.54 -10.72 -10.52
N ASN A 100 7.58 -10.98 -9.71
CA ASN A 100 8.30 -12.25 -9.74
C ASN A 100 7.43 -13.41 -9.24
N TRP A 101 6.60 -13.19 -8.21
CA TRP A 101 5.67 -14.21 -7.74
C TRP A 101 4.67 -14.60 -8.81
N ALA A 102 4.06 -13.61 -9.49
CA ALA A 102 3.05 -13.84 -10.52
C ALA A 102 3.60 -14.42 -11.83
N LYS A 103 4.92 -14.36 -12.08
CA LYS A 103 5.57 -15.00 -13.23
C LYS A 103 5.64 -16.52 -13.14
N ASP A 104 5.49 -17.08 -11.97
CA ASP A 104 5.48 -18.52 -11.76
C ASP A 104 4.05 -19.02 -11.45
N PRO A 105 3.27 -19.44 -12.47
CA PRO A 105 1.90 -19.90 -12.27
C PRO A 105 1.78 -21.13 -11.37
N SER A 106 2.86 -21.88 -11.17
CA SER A 106 2.86 -23.05 -10.29
C SER A 106 2.89 -22.67 -8.80
N ASN A 107 3.45 -21.49 -8.49
CA ASN A 107 3.59 -20.95 -7.14
C ASN A 107 2.64 -19.78 -6.85
N PHE A 108 2.07 -19.17 -7.88
CA PHE A 108 1.13 -18.05 -7.70
C PHE A 108 -0.32 -18.57 -7.67
N PHE A 109 -0.70 -19.14 -6.53
CA PHE A 109 -2.07 -19.56 -6.20
C PHE A 109 -2.81 -20.32 -7.30
N PRO A 110 -2.32 -21.50 -7.73
CA PRO A 110 -2.92 -22.25 -8.83
C PRO A 110 -4.41 -22.55 -8.57
N GLY A 111 -5.25 -22.30 -9.57
CA GLY A 111 -6.70 -22.53 -9.50
C GLY A 111 -7.47 -21.46 -8.72
N LYS A 112 -6.84 -20.39 -8.26
CA LYS A 112 -7.51 -19.24 -7.64
C LYS A 112 -7.73 -18.11 -8.64
N PRO A 113 -8.82 -17.33 -8.49
CA PRO A 113 -9.05 -16.16 -9.34
C PRO A 113 -8.22 -14.96 -8.89
N TYR A 114 -6.91 -15.16 -8.73
CA TYR A 114 -5.98 -14.13 -8.28
C TYR A 114 -5.14 -13.62 -9.44
N ILE A 115 -4.97 -12.31 -9.50
CA ILE A 115 -4.34 -11.62 -10.61
C ILE A 115 -3.14 -10.84 -10.11
N GLY A 116 -1.94 -11.18 -10.58
CA GLY A 116 -0.73 -10.41 -10.32
C GLY A 116 -0.69 -9.14 -11.17
N ARG A 117 -0.46 -8.00 -10.51
CA ARG A 117 -0.24 -6.69 -11.13
C ARG A 117 1.00 -6.02 -10.51
N GLY A 118 2.05 -6.83 -10.32
CA GLY A 118 3.37 -6.35 -9.92
C GLY A 118 4.13 -5.79 -11.10
N ILE A 119 4.90 -4.71 -10.88
CA ILE A 119 5.85 -4.18 -11.87
C ILE A 119 7.17 -3.92 -11.18
N SER A 120 8.22 -4.60 -11.64
CA SER A 120 9.54 -4.53 -11.04
C SER A 120 10.08 -3.11 -10.96
N GLY A 121 10.58 -2.72 -9.78
CA GLY A 121 11.21 -1.42 -9.53
C GLY A 121 10.24 -0.28 -9.24
N GLN A 122 8.93 -0.51 -9.32
CA GLN A 122 7.93 0.55 -9.08
C GLN A 122 7.85 1.00 -7.64
N THR A 123 7.54 2.28 -7.50
CA THR A 123 7.26 3.00 -6.25
C THR A 123 5.76 3.27 -6.11
N THR A 124 5.34 3.67 -4.92
CA THR A 124 3.93 3.92 -4.60
C THR A 124 3.27 4.98 -5.50
N PRO A 125 3.90 6.13 -5.86
CA PRO A 125 3.28 7.10 -6.78
C PRO A 125 2.96 6.50 -8.15
N GLN A 126 3.83 5.63 -8.68
CA GLN A 126 3.57 4.94 -9.95
C GLN A 126 2.37 3.99 -9.84
N MET A 127 2.24 3.30 -8.70
CA MET A 127 1.11 2.41 -8.43
C MET A 127 -0.21 3.18 -8.32
N VAL A 128 -0.22 4.36 -7.68
CA VAL A 128 -1.41 5.24 -7.63
C VAL A 128 -1.90 5.58 -9.03
N VAL A 129 -1.00 5.97 -9.93
CA VAL A 129 -1.39 6.36 -11.31
C VAL A 129 -2.00 5.20 -12.10
N ARG A 130 -1.48 3.97 -11.94
CA ARG A 130 -2.01 2.79 -12.63
C ARG A 130 -3.08 2.03 -11.86
N PHE A 131 -3.48 2.52 -10.70
CA PHE A 131 -4.44 1.81 -9.83
C PHE A 131 -5.79 1.60 -10.52
N TYR A 132 -6.26 2.58 -11.28
CA TYR A 132 -7.52 2.45 -12.00
C TYR A 132 -7.49 1.32 -13.06
N PRO A 133 -6.58 1.33 -14.06
CA PRO A 133 -6.59 0.31 -15.11
C PRO A 133 -6.19 -1.09 -14.61
N ASP A 134 -5.32 -1.18 -13.59
CA ASP A 134 -4.75 -2.44 -13.15
C ASP A 134 -5.46 -3.06 -11.93
N VAL A 135 -6.33 -2.31 -11.26
CA VAL A 135 -7.11 -2.79 -10.11
C VAL A 135 -8.60 -2.54 -10.32
N ILE A 136 -9.02 -1.27 -10.36
CA ILE A 136 -10.45 -0.91 -10.33
C ILE A 136 -11.19 -1.47 -11.53
N ALA A 137 -10.65 -1.31 -12.74
CA ALA A 137 -11.27 -1.78 -13.99
C ALA A 137 -11.37 -3.31 -14.09
N LEU A 138 -10.67 -4.05 -13.23
CA LEU A 138 -10.75 -5.51 -13.17
C LEU A 138 -11.87 -6.01 -12.23
N HIS A 139 -12.56 -5.10 -11.55
CA HIS A 139 -13.68 -5.37 -10.64
C HIS A 139 -13.37 -6.44 -9.57
N PRO A 140 -12.25 -6.37 -8.84
CA PRO A 140 -11.94 -7.39 -7.85
C PRO A 140 -12.81 -7.26 -6.60
N SER A 141 -12.90 -8.34 -5.84
CA SER A 141 -13.52 -8.36 -4.51
C SER A 141 -12.60 -7.80 -3.43
N ALA A 142 -11.28 -7.89 -3.66
CA ALA A 142 -10.24 -7.36 -2.78
C ALA A 142 -8.97 -7.03 -3.56
N VAL A 143 -8.17 -6.13 -3.03
CA VAL A 143 -6.80 -5.84 -3.48
C VAL A 143 -5.83 -6.05 -2.33
N ILE A 144 -4.71 -6.73 -2.58
CA ILE A 144 -3.57 -6.79 -1.67
C ILE A 144 -2.46 -5.88 -2.19
N LEU A 145 -1.92 -5.04 -1.31
CA LEU A 145 -0.92 -4.03 -1.62
C LEU A 145 0.41 -4.41 -0.95
N LEU A 146 1.42 -4.69 -1.76
CA LEU A 146 2.80 -4.95 -1.33
C LEU A 146 3.73 -3.97 -2.03
N ALA A 147 4.11 -2.90 -1.35
CA ALA A 147 4.88 -1.79 -1.89
C ALA A 147 5.74 -1.12 -0.80
N GLY A 148 6.57 -0.15 -1.19
CA GLY A 148 7.36 0.68 -0.28
C GLY A 148 8.85 0.39 -0.28
N THR A 149 9.29 -0.81 -0.60
CA THR A 149 10.73 -1.15 -0.60
C THR A 149 11.54 -0.33 -1.62
N ASN A 150 10.94 0.01 -2.77
CA ASN A 150 11.58 0.82 -3.80
C ASN A 150 11.49 2.32 -3.50
N ASP A 151 10.47 2.74 -2.77
CA ASP A 151 10.32 4.10 -2.25
C ASP A 151 11.42 4.39 -1.24
N ILE A 152 11.63 3.48 -0.28
CA ILE A 152 12.69 3.56 0.71
C ILE A 152 14.07 3.66 0.04
N SER A 153 14.31 2.88 -1.03
CA SER A 153 15.59 2.90 -1.76
C SER A 153 15.73 4.06 -2.76
N GLY A 154 14.69 4.87 -2.95
CA GLY A 154 14.75 6.06 -3.80
C GLY A 154 14.75 5.78 -5.30
N ASN A 155 14.08 4.72 -5.77
CA ASN A 155 14.09 4.34 -7.19
C ASN A 155 13.56 5.43 -8.13
N THR A 156 12.64 6.27 -7.67
CA THR A 156 12.09 7.41 -8.42
C THR A 156 12.40 8.76 -7.76
N GLY A 157 13.42 8.77 -6.91
CA GLY A 157 13.79 9.88 -6.05
C GLY A 157 13.48 9.59 -4.59
N VAL A 158 14.02 10.41 -3.70
CA VAL A 158 13.80 10.25 -2.25
C VAL A 158 12.37 10.66 -1.93
N LEU A 159 11.59 9.73 -1.38
CA LEU A 159 10.28 10.01 -0.82
C LEU A 159 10.36 10.05 0.70
N THR A 160 9.64 10.98 1.32
CA THR A 160 9.41 10.98 2.76
C THR A 160 8.44 9.86 3.13
N ASP A 161 8.45 9.43 4.39
CA ASP A 161 7.49 8.42 4.85
C ASP A 161 6.05 8.92 4.70
N ASP A 162 5.77 10.20 5.04
CA ASP A 162 4.46 10.83 4.82
C ASP A 162 4.00 10.75 3.35
N ALA A 163 4.91 10.88 2.37
CA ALA A 163 4.55 10.77 0.95
C ALA A 163 4.17 9.33 0.59
N ILE A 164 4.90 8.34 1.10
CA ILE A 164 4.59 6.92 0.91
C ILE A 164 3.24 6.57 1.57
N GLU A 165 3.02 7.05 2.79
CA GLU A 165 1.77 6.89 3.53
C GLU A 165 0.58 7.49 2.76
N ASN A 166 0.73 8.70 2.24
CA ASN A 166 -0.29 9.37 1.42
C ASN A 166 -0.66 8.55 0.17
N ASP A 167 0.31 7.92 -0.49
CA ASP A 167 0.05 7.07 -1.64
C ASP A 167 -0.72 5.80 -1.27
N PHE A 168 -0.38 5.17 -0.14
CA PHE A 168 -1.17 4.04 0.39
C PHE A 168 -2.59 4.46 0.74
N MET A 169 -2.78 5.63 1.38
CA MET A 169 -4.11 6.18 1.67
C MET A 169 -4.89 6.42 0.37
N ALA A 170 -4.27 7.03 -0.64
CA ALA A 170 -4.91 7.28 -1.93
C ALA A 170 -5.38 5.99 -2.61
N MET A 171 -4.54 4.94 -2.63
CA MET A 171 -4.92 3.64 -3.18
C MET A 171 -6.06 2.98 -2.39
N ALA A 172 -6.03 3.10 -1.05
CA ALA A 172 -7.10 2.58 -0.20
C ALA A 172 -8.43 3.32 -0.44
N ASP A 173 -8.41 4.64 -0.52
CA ASP A 173 -9.59 5.46 -0.81
C ASP A 173 -10.19 5.10 -2.17
N LEU A 174 -9.35 4.96 -3.20
CA LEU A 174 -9.78 4.52 -4.53
C LEU A 174 -10.43 3.13 -4.49
N ALA A 175 -9.86 2.19 -3.73
CA ALA A 175 -10.42 0.85 -3.57
C ALA A 175 -11.78 0.90 -2.86
N VAL A 176 -11.87 1.59 -1.72
CA VAL A 176 -13.09 1.74 -0.90
C VAL A 176 -14.22 2.38 -1.71
N GLN A 177 -13.92 3.46 -2.45
CA GLN A 177 -14.91 4.13 -3.32
C GLN A 177 -15.47 3.23 -4.41
N ASN A 178 -14.76 2.17 -4.78
CA ASN A 178 -15.18 1.18 -5.78
C ASN A 178 -15.67 -0.14 -5.16
N GLY A 179 -15.91 -0.18 -3.84
CA GLY A 179 -16.43 -1.36 -3.15
C GLY A 179 -15.43 -2.53 -3.06
N ILE A 180 -14.12 -2.24 -3.18
CA ILE A 180 -13.02 -3.20 -3.14
C ILE A 180 -12.44 -3.23 -1.73
N ARG A 181 -12.31 -4.42 -1.14
CA ARG A 181 -11.69 -4.58 0.19
C ARG A 181 -10.19 -4.39 0.08
N VAL A 182 -9.63 -3.70 1.06
CA VAL A 182 -8.20 -3.40 1.11
C VAL A 182 -7.49 -4.37 2.04
N ILE A 183 -6.37 -4.90 1.55
CA ILE A 183 -5.43 -5.71 2.32
C ILE A 183 -4.07 -5.04 2.18
N PHE A 184 -3.56 -4.47 3.26
CA PHE A 184 -2.17 -4.05 3.31
C PHE A 184 -1.28 -5.22 3.71
N SER A 185 -0.06 -5.25 3.20
CA SER A 185 0.94 -6.19 3.67
C SER A 185 2.21 -5.46 4.12
N SER A 186 2.92 -6.08 5.05
CA SER A 186 4.20 -5.54 5.49
C SER A 186 5.21 -5.50 4.35
N ILE A 187 6.05 -4.47 4.34
CA ILE A 187 7.29 -4.41 3.56
C ILE A 187 8.23 -5.48 4.12
N LEU A 188 8.85 -6.26 3.24
CA LEU A 188 9.73 -7.37 3.66
C LEU A 188 11.06 -6.86 4.23
N PRO A 189 11.70 -7.65 5.10
CA PRO A 189 13.07 -7.38 5.49
C PRO A 189 14.03 -7.50 4.30
N THR A 190 15.21 -6.94 4.44
CA THR A 190 16.34 -7.11 3.51
C THR A 190 17.55 -7.64 4.26
N CYS A 191 18.61 -8.04 3.56
CA CYS A 191 19.85 -8.45 4.19
C CYS A 191 21.09 -7.84 3.53
N GLU A 192 22.22 -7.86 4.23
CA GLU A 192 23.55 -7.42 3.76
C GLU A 192 23.56 -6.02 3.13
N ALA A 193 24.17 -5.91 1.95
CA ALA A 193 24.31 -4.64 1.24
C ALA A 193 22.98 -3.95 0.89
N ARG A 194 21.85 -4.68 0.91
CA ARG A 194 20.52 -4.08 0.67
C ARG A 194 20.04 -3.23 1.83
N THR A 195 20.46 -3.54 3.06
CA THR A 195 20.08 -2.78 4.26
C THR A 195 20.59 -1.34 4.21
N ALA A 196 21.71 -1.08 3.56
CA ALA A 196 22.26 0.27 3.42
C ALA A 196 21.32 1.23 2.66
N SER A 197 20.58 0.72 1.68
CA SER A 197 19.58 1.51 0.93
C SER A 197 18.16 1.35 1.45
N ARG A 198 17.95 0.45 2.40
CA ARG A 198 16.67 0.12 3.04
C ARG A 198 16.86 -0.05 4.54
N PRO A 199 17.06 1.04 5.28
CA PRO A 199 17.27 0.99 6.73
C PRO A 199 16.13 0.24 7.42
N ILE A 200 16.48 -0.68 8.32
CA ILE A 200 15.52 -1.54 9.03
C ILE A 200 14.51 -0.68 9.81
N GLU A 201 14.97 0.37 10.45
CA GLU A 201 14.13 1.28 11.24
C GLU A 201 13.04 1.93 10.37
N ARG A 202 13.37 2.27 9.13
CA ARG A 202 12.41 2.85 8.19
C ARG A 202 11.38 1.83 7.73
N ILE A 203 11.80 0.59 7.45
CA ILE A 203 10.89 -0.51 7.13
C ILE A 203 9.93 -0.76 8.30
N LEU A 204 10.45 -0.85 9.52
CA LEU A 204 9.64 -1.09 10.72
C LEU A 204 8.67 0.06 11.00
N GLY A 205 9.11 1.32 10.82
CA GLY A 205 8.26 2.50 10.97
C GLY A 205 7.06 2.47 10.02
N LEU A 206 7.30 2.24 8.73
CA LEU A 206 6.23 2.14 7.73
C LEU A 206 5.33 0.92 7.97
N ASN A 207 5.87 -0.23 8.38
CA ASN A 207 5.08 -1.40 8.72
C ASN A 207 4.16 -1.15 9.93
N ALA A 208 4.66 -0.47 10.96
CA ALA A 208 3.85 -0.08 12.12
C ALA A 208 2.73 0.90 11.72
N TRP A 209 3.03 1.85 10.84
CA TRP A 209 2.02 2.76 10.30
C TRP A 209 0.96 2.02 9.48
N LEU A 210 1.36 1.14 8.54
CA LEU A 210 0.46 0.33 7.71
C LEU A 210 -0.49 -0.51 8.57
N GLN A 211 0.04 -1.15 9.63
CA GLN A 211 -0.77 -1.92 10.57
C GLN A 211 -1.78 -1.04 11.29
N SER A 212 -1.31 0.07 11.88
CA SER A 212 -2.16 0.99 12.65
C SER A 212 -3.25 1.61 11.77
N TYR A 213 -2.90 1.98 10.53
CA TYR A 213 -3.86 2.52 9.57
C TYR A 213 -4.89 1.48 9.15
N ALA A 214 -4.45 0.24 8.91
CA ALA A 214 -5.36 -0.87 8.60
C ALA A 214 -6.35 -1.12 9.75
N GLU A 215 -5.88 -1.15 10.99
CA GLU A 215 -6.72 -1.32 12.18
C GLU A 215 -7.75 -0.19 12.31
N ALA A 216 -7.31 1.06 12.18
CA ALA A 216 -8.17 2.24 12.31
C ALA A 216 -9.29 2.31 11.25
N HIS A 217 -9.01 1.77 10.05
CA HIS A 217 -9.96 1.78 8.92
C HIS A 217 -10.66 0.43 8.69
N HIS A 218 -10.46 -0.54 9.58
CA HIS A 218 -11.01 -1.90 9.46
C HIS A 218 -10.59 -2.62 8.17
N PHE A 219 -9.38 -2.34 7.69
CA PHE A 219 -8.75 -3.07 6.60
C PHE A 219 -8.05 -4.32 7.15
N THR A 220 -7.73 -5.24 6.28
CA THR A 220 -6.92 -6.41 6.67
C THR A 220 -5.44 -6.05 6.56
N TYR A 221 -4.64 -6.49 7.52
CA TYR A 221 -3.17 -6.41 7.46
C TYR A 221 -2.60 -7.82 7.42
N VAL A 222 -1.65 -8.05 6.51
CA VAL A 222 -0.90 -9.32 6.36
C VAL A 222 0.54 -9.05 6.71
N ASP A 223 0.99 -9.60 7.82
CA ASP A 223 2.37 -9.43 8.27
C ASP A 223 3.27 -10.55 7.76
N TYR A 224 3.99 -10.29 6.68
CA TYR A 224 5.02 -11.19 6.16
C TYR A 224 6.35 -11.02 6.90
N TYR A 225 6.60 -9.82 7.47
CA TYR A 225 7.91 -9.44 7.98
C TYR A 225 8.51 -10.44 8.97
N PRO A 226 7.82 -10.80 10.07
CA PRO A 226 8.39 -11.72 11.07
C PRO A 226 8.61 -13.13 10.52
N ALA A 227 7.76 -13.59 9.59
CA ALA A 227 7.92 -14.92 9.00
C ALA A 227 9.14 -15.05 8.08
N MET A 228 9.66 -13.93 7.61
CA MET A 228 10.79 -13.87 6.69
C MET A 228 12.12 -13.57 7.39
N LEU A 229 12.09 -13.22 8.69
CA LEU A 229 13.28 -12.89 9.46
C LEU A 229 14.17 -14.10 9.76
N ASP A 230 15.44 -13.84 9.85
CA ASP A 230 16.42 -14.65 10.54
C ASP A 230 16.50 -14.21 12.00
N ASP A 231 16.32 -15.17 12.92
CA ASP A 231 16.20 -14.88 14.36
C ASP A 231 17.51 -14.37 14.99
N GLU A 232 18.66 -14.61 14.35
CA GLU A 232 19.98 -14.19 14.88
C GLU A 232 20.37 -12.79 14.39
N THR A 233 20.06 -12.48 13.12
CA THR A 233 20.51 -11.25 12.46
C THR A 233 19.44 -10.16 12.39
N ASN A 234 18.16 -10.50 12.56
CA ASN A 234 17.02 -9.63 12.28
C ASN A 234 16.97 -9.11 10.83
N GLU A 235 17.60 -9.84 9.92
CA GLU A 235 17.59 -9.57 8.48
C GLU A 235 16.73 -10.61 7.74
N LEU A 236 16.55 -10.41 6.42
CA LEU A 236 15.91 -11.42 5.57
C LEU A 236 16.72 -12.72 5.61
N ARG A 237 16.04 -13.81 5.97
CA ARG A 237 16.66 -15.15 6.06
C ARG A 237 17.26 -15.56 4.71
N ARG A 238 18.56 -15.85 4.70
CA ARG A 238 19.32 -16.17 3.48
C ARG A 238 18.77 -17.36 2.68
N SER A 239 18.17 -18.33 3.31
CA SER A 239 17.53 -19.45 2.61
C SER A 239 16.28 -19.08 1.83
N LEU A 240 15.69 -17.91 2.09
CA LEU A 240 14.46 -17.42 1.46
C LEU A 240 14.69 -16.44 0.30
N THR A 241 15.95 -16.13 -0.01
CA THR A 241 16.32 -15.15 -1.03
C THR A 241 17.62 -15.53 -1.75
N GLY A 242 17.76 -15.08 -2.99
CA GLY A 242 19.03 -15.22 -3.74
C GLY A 242 19.84 -13.91 -3.77
N ASP A 243 19.21 -12.76 -3.50
CA ASP A 243 19.81 -11.43 -3.69
C ASP A 243 19.59 -10.47 -2.53
N CYS A 244 19.15 -11.00 -1.36
CA CYS A 244 18.87 -10.22 -0.16
C CYS A 244 17.69 -9.23 -0.26
N LEU A 245 16.82 -9.39 -1.26
CA LEU A 245 15.65 -8.54 -1.47
C LEU A 245 14.41 -9.34 -1.92
N HIS A 246 14.58 -10.15 -2.98
CA HIS A 246 13.48 -10.86 -3.60
C HIS A 246 13.34 -12.27 -3.00
N PRO A 247 12.13 -12.66 -2.57
CA PRO A 247 11.88 -14.02 -2.17
C PRO A 247 12.18 -15.01 -3.31
N ASN A 248 12.80 -16.13 -2.98
CA ASN A 248 12.87 -17.30 -3.85
C ASN A 248 11.60 -18.18 -3.65
N ALA A 249 11.54 -19.35 -4.27
CA ALA A 249 10.40 -20.26 -4.17
C ALA A 249 10.06 -20.62 -2.71
N ALA A 250 11.08 -20.81 -1.83
CA ALA A 250 10.88 -21.08 -0.42
C ALA A 250 10.30 -19.86 0.32
N GLY A 251 10.74 -18.65 -0.02
CA GLY A 251 10.19 -17.41 0.51
C GLY A 251 8.71 -17.23 0.15
N TYR A 252 8.36 -17.41 -1.12
CA TYR A 252 6.96 -17.36 -1.54
C TYR A 252 6.10 -18.47 -0.92
N ALA A 253 6.65 -19.66 -0.68
CA ALA A 253 5.93 -20.73 0.00
C ALA A 253 5.57 -20.37 1.46
N ILE A 254 6.36 -19.51 2.12
CA ILE A 254 6.04 -18.96 3.44
C ILE A 254 4.98 -17.85 3.32
N MET A 255 5.08 -16.98 2.32
CA MET A 255 4.16 -15.85 2.13
C MET A 255 2.76 -16.32 1.72
N ALA A 256 2.64 -17.37 0.92
CA ALA A 256 1.37 -17.80 0.34
C ALA A 256 0.28 -18.13 1.38
N PRO A 257 0.51 -18.93 2.42
CA PRO A 257 -0.51 -19.20 3.43
C PRO A 257 -0.93 -17.96 4.22
N LEU A 258 -0.02 -17.00 4.43
CA LEU A 258 -0.31 -15.73 5.10
C LEU A 258 -1.22 -14.85 4.22
N ALA A 259 -0.90 -14.74 2.93
CA ALA A 259 -1.76 -14.07 1.97
C ALA A 259 -3.16 -14.69 1.92
N GLU A 260 -3.26 -16.01 1.82
CA GLU A 260 -4.54 -16.73 1.81
C GLU A 260 -5.36 -16.48 3.09
N ALA A 261 -4.69 -16.43 4.25
CA ALA A 261 -5.36 -16.13 5.51
C ALA A 261 -5.92 -14.70 5.52
N GLY A 262 -5.11 -13.73 5.08
CA GLY A 262 -5.54 -12.34 4.95
C GLY A 262 -6.67 -12.15 3.93
N ILE A 263 -6.59 -12.79 2.77
CA ILE A 263 -7.65 -12.76 1.76
C ILE A 263 -8.95 -13.35 2.32
N ARG A 264 -8.90 -14.50 3.00
CA ARG A 264 -10.11 -15.06 3.64
C ARG A 264 -10.70 -14.13 4.68
N ALA A 265 -9.86 -13.50 5.51
CA ALA A 265 -10.32 -12.52 6.51
C ALA A 265 -10.97 -11.31 5.85
N ALA A 266 -10.35 -10.75 4.81
CA ALA A 266 -10.91 -9.63 4.06
C ALA A 266 -12.23 -9.99 3.40
N LEU A 267 -12.32 -11.13 2.73
CA LEU A 267 -13.54 -11.56 2.03
C LEU A 267 -14.71 -11.87 2.97
N ALA A 268 -14.44 -12.20 4.23
CA ALA A 268 -15.46 -12.37 5.26
C ALA A 268 -16.06 -11.04 5.75
N GLN A 269 -15.36 -9.92 5.54
CA GLN A 269 -15.87 -8.61 5.88
C GLN A 269 -16.93 -8.13 4.87
N PRO A 270 -17.88 -7.26 5.26
CA PRO A 270 -18.79 -6.63 4.31
C PRO A 270 -17.99 -5.81 3.27
N LYS A 271 -18.53 -5.69 2.05
CA LYS A 271 -17.93 -4.79 1.06
C LYS A 271 -17.95 -3.35 1.60
N PRO A 272 -16.85 -2.60 1.42
CA PRO A 272 -16.85 -1.20 1.80
C PRO A 272 -17.91 -0.44 0.99
N LYS A 273 -18.57 0.51 1.65
CA LYS A 273 -19.54 1.38 0.99
C LYS A 273 -18.84 2.66 0.56
N PRO A 274 -19.05 3.12 -0.67
CA PRO A 274 -18.58 4.43 -1.09
C PRO A 274 -19.04 5.51 -0.11
N ALA A 275 -18.18 6.44 0.26
CA ALA A 275 -18.60 7.60 1.01
C ALA A 275 -19.66 8.35 0.19
N ALA A 276 -20.78 8.72 0.83
CA ALA A 276 -21.80 9.51 0.15
C ALA A 276 -21.17 10.82 -0.35
N HIS A 277 -21.14 11.04 -1.65
CA HIS A 277 -20.74 12.32 -2.23
C HIS A 277 -21.68 13.38 -1.69
N LYS A 278 -21.21 14.26 -0.81
CA LYS A 278 -21.93 15.51 -0.55
C LYS A 278 -21.90 16.29 -1.87
N PRO A 279 -23.08 16.60 -2.47
CA PRO A 279 -23.09 17.40 -3.67
C PRO A 279 -22.31 18.70 -3.40
N ALA A 280 -21.39 19.04 -4.27
CA ALA A 280 -20.72 20.33 -4.21
C ALA A 280 -21.81 21.40 -4.19
N HIS A 281 -21.75 22.29 -3.19
CA HIS A 281 -22.69 23.38 -3.09
C HIS A 281 -22.75 24.11 -4.42
N SER A 282 -23.91 24.04 -5.10
CA SER A 282 -24.22 24.94 -6.21
C SER A 282 -24.17 26.37 -5.65
N LYS A 283 -23.18 27.13 -6.07
CA LYS A 283 -23.15 28.58 -5.87
C LYS A 283 -24.16 29.25 -6.78
#